data_6150aa128df74a475ca4ea04e89a0dd9
#
_entry.id   6150aa128df74a475ca4ea04e89a0dd9
#
_cell.length_a   1.000
_cell.length_b   1.000
_cell.length_c   1.000
_cell.angle_alpha   90.00
_cell.angle_beta   90.00
_cell.angle_gamma   90.00
#
_symmetry.space_group_name_H-M   'P 1'
#
loop_
_entity.id
_entity.type
_entity.pdbx_description
1 polymer ?
#
loop_
_entity_poly.entity_id
_entity_poly.type
_entity_poly.pdbx_seq_one_letter_code
_entity_poly.pdbx_strand_id
1 'polypeptide(L)'
;MSPGPPPKEKRSRARDTPVRESIRSDGKIGGFPLPDDVLPFLPKSQWEDEDTPVREQWHKQTVRWWENWRRSPQGTRMVTDVDWDYMLDTALMHHQMWMSGGRNSERAAEIRVRVAAFGATYADRLRLRLEIEVPEEYPVGNADGGSDNITSLNDRRSRLAGA
;
A
#
# COMPACT_ATOMS: atom_id res chain seq x y z
N MET A 1 -12.45 -1.58 18.02
CA MET A 1 -13.50 -2.42 17.41
C MET A 1 -12.91 -3.19 16.23
N SER A 2 -13.10 -4.50 16.18
CA SER A 2 -12.65 -5.30 15.05
C SER A 2 -13.56 -5.02 13.84
N PRO A 3 -13.04 -4.73 12.64
CA PRO A 3 -13.89 -4.58 11.47
C PRO A 3 -14.65 -5.88 11.20
N GLY A 4 -15.92 -5.78 10.86
CA GLY A 4 -16.77 -6.94 10.53
C GLY A 4 -16.22 -7.73 9.33
N PRO A 5 -16.74 -8.95 9.09
CA PRO A 5 -16.31 -9.77 7.97
C PRO A 5 -16.54 -9.07 6.63
N PRO A 6 -15.69 -9.31 5.63
CA PRO A 6 -15.87 -8.72 4.31
C PRO A 6 -17.21 -9.16 3.68
N PRO A 7 -17.82 -8.32 2.83
CA PRO A 7 -19.03 -8.68 2.10
C PRO A 7 -18.81 -9.92 1.21
N LYS A 8 -19.83 -10.73 1.04
CA LYS A 8 -19.78 -11.87 0.10
C LYS A 8 -19.60 -11.35 -1.33
N GLU A 9 -18.79 -12.04 -2.12
CA GLU A 9 -18.51 -11.67 -3.51
C GLU A 9 -19.74 -11.72 -4.41
N LYS A 10 -20.62 -12.72 -4.20
CA LYS A 10 -21.92 -12.83 -4.87
C LYS A 10 -23.03 -12.95 -3.83
N ARG A 11 -24.09 -12.17 -3.99
CA ARG A 11 -25.31 -12.30 -3.17
C ARG A 11 -26.27 -13.28 -3.84
N SER A 12 -27.11 -13.92 -3.03
CA SER A 12 -28.06 -14.93 -3.49
C SER A 12 -29.19 -14.39 -4.37
N ARG A 13 -29.41 -13.07 -4.41
CA ARG A 13 -30.44 -12.43 -5.23
C ARG A 13 -29.80 -11.47 -6.22
N ALA A 14 -30.10 -11.63 -7.52
CA ALA A 14 -29.55 -10.79 -8.60
C ALA A 14 -29.87 -9.29 -8.41
N ARG A 15 -30.99 -8.96 -7.75
CA ARG A 15 -31.41 -7.59 -7.43
C ARG A 15 -30.51 -6.88 -6.40
N ASP A 16 -29.78 -7.65 -5.60
CA ASP A 16 -28.99 -7.16 -4.47
C ASP A 16 -27.48 -7.13 -4.76
N THR A 17 -27.06 -7.42 -5.98
CA THR A 17 -25.63 -7.33 -6.34
C THR A 17 -25.23 -5.86 -6.38
N PRO A 18 -24.45 -5.38 -5.40
CA PRO A 18 -24.03 -3.99 -5.40
C PRO A 18 -23.16 -3.73 -6.63
N VAL A 19 -23.43 -2.64 -7.31
CA VAL A 19 -22.56 -2.14 -8.39
C VAL A 19 -21.21 -1.86 -7.76
N ARG A 20 -20.15 -2.46 -8.32
CA ARG A 20 -18.75 -2.18 -7.95
C ARG A 20 -18.26 -1.07 -8.83
N GLU A 21 -17.53 -0.16 -8.23
CA GLU A 21 -16.79 0.85 -8.97
C GLU A 21 -15.50 0.23 -9.48
N SER A 22 -15.34 0.18 -10.78
CA SER A 22 -14.09 -0.25 -11.41
C SER A 22 -13.09 0.90 -11.41
N ILE A 23 -11.90 0.65 -10.89
CA ILE A 23 -10.80 1.60 -10.90
C ILE A 23 -9.62 1.03 -11.68
N ARG A 24 -9.06 1.85 -12.54
CA ARG A 24 -7.91 1.53 -13.37
C ARG A 24 -6.80 2.55 -13.12
N SER A 25 -5.56 2.09 -13.17
CA SER A 25 -4.44 3.03 -13.20
C SER A 25 -4.50 3.86 -14.49
N ASP A 26 -4.35 5.16 -14.36
CA ASP A 26 -4.24 6.10 -15.49
C ASP A 26 -2.79 6.24 -15.99
N GLY A 27 -1.86 5.46 -15.41
CA GLY A 27 -0.43 5.52 -15.71
C GLY A 27 0.29 6.73 -15.11
N LYS A 28 -0.42 7.61 -14.42
CA LYS A 28 0.17 8.79 -13.79
C LYS A 28 0.64 8.46 -12.39
N ILE A 29 1.57 9.25 -11.91
CA ILE A 29 2.07 9.19 -10.53
C ILE A 29 1.28 10.22 -9.73
N GLY A 30 0.51 9.76 -8.75
CA GLY A 30 -0.29 10.61 -7.88
C GLY A 30 0.53 11.28 -6.76
N GLY A 31 -0.08 12.27 -6.12
CA GLY A 31 0.48 12.95 -4.96
C GLY A 31 1.82 13.62 -5.22
N PHE A 32 2.63 13.68 -4.17
CA PHE A 32 3.95 14.31 -4.16
C PHE A 32 5.04 13.32 -3.77
N PRO A 33 6.33 13.58 -4.10
CA PRO A 33 7.44 12.78 -3.61
C PRO A 33 7.45 12.76 -2.08
N LEU A 34 7.88 11.65 -1.49
CA LEU A 34 7.99 11.54 -0.03
C LEU A 34 8.95 12.62 0.51
N PRO A 35 8.47 13.57 1.34
CA PRO A 35 9.30 14.68 1.78
C PRO A 35 10.30 14.23 2.85
N ASP A 36 11.54 14.66 2.75
CA ASP A 36 12.61 14.32 3.71
C ASP A 36 12.62 15.25 4.93
N ASP A 37 12.02 16.42 4.83
CA ASP A 37 12.06 17.47 5.86
C ASP A 37 11.11 17.22 7.05
N VAL A 38 10.25 16.21 6.96
CA VAL A 38 9.31 15.80 8.02
C VAL A 38 9.94 14.86 9.04
N LEU A 39 11.09 14.27 8.72
CA LEU A 39 11.78 13.37 9.65
C LEU A 39 12.58 14.17 10.70
N PRO A 40 12.73 13.63 11.92
CA PRO A 40 13.48 14.28 12.98
C PRO A 40 14.97 14.39 12.64
N PHE A 41 15.65 15.30 13.31
CA PHE A 41 17.09 15.33 13.30
C PHE A 41 17.65 14.16 14.13
N LEU A 42 18.75 13.59 13.63
CA LEU A 42 19.51 12.61 14.38
C LEU A 42 20.15 13.26 15.63
N PRO A 43 20.51 12.48 16.65
CA PRO A 43 21.29 12.96 17.78
C PRO A 43 22.63 13.58 17.30
N LYS A 44 23.10 14.64 17.96
CA LYS A 44 24.37 15.31 17.63
C LYS A 44 25.56 14.37 17.45
N SER A 45 25.59 13.28 18.19
CA SER A 45 26.63 12.24 18.08
C SER A 45 26.72 11.54 16.73
N GLN A 46 25.71 11.72 15.88
CA GLN A 46 25.63 11.14 14.53
C GLN A 46 25.75 12.19 13.43
N TRP A 47 26.06 13.45 13.77
CA TRP A 47 26.32 14.49 12.80
C TRP A 47 27.76 14.37 12.29
N GLU A 48 27.98 14.72 11.02
CA GLU A 48 29.32 14.72 10.43
C GLU A 48 30.19 15.82 11.01
N ASP A 49 29.59 16.96 11.38
CA ASP A 49 30.22 18.06 12.11
C ASP A 49 29.23 18.64 13.15
N GLU A 50 29.74 19.42 14.13
CA GLU A 50 28.92 19.94 15.24
C GLU A 50 27.86 20.97 14.80
N ASP A 51 28.04 21.59 13.64
CA ASP A 51 27.25 22.71 13.17
C ASP A 51 26.24 22.33 12.06
N THR A 52 26.35 21.11 11.52
CA THR A 52 25.48 20.65 10.42
C THR A 52 24.49 19.57 10.89
N PRO A 53 23.24 19.96 11.21
CA PRO A 53 22.21 19.01 11.61
C PRO A 53 21.91 18.00 10.50
N VAL A 54 21.96 16.71 10.81
CA VAL A 54 21.60 15.62 9.89
C VAL A 54 20.22 15.08 10.26
N ARG A 55 19.33 14.96 9.28
CA ARG A 55 18.02 14.34 9.48
C ARG A 55 18.10 12.83 9.33
N GLU A 56 17.17 12.14 10.00
CA GLU A 56 16.90 10.74 9.76
C GLU A 56 16.48 10.51 8.30
N GLN A 57 16.83 9.38 7.73
CA GLN A 57 16.45 9.02 6.37
C GLN A 57 15.29 8.02 6.38
N TRP A 58 14.40 8.13 5.41
CA TRP A 58 13.30 7.20 5.27
C TRP A 58 13.80 5.76 5.13
N HIS A 59 13.17 4.85 5.86
CA HIS A 59 13.44 3.43 5.67
C HIS A 59 13.08 3.00 4.25
N LYS A 60 13.93 2.18 3.60
CA LYS A 60 13.76 1.75 2.19
C LYS A 60 12.38 1.17 1.90
N GLN A 61 11.82 0.40 2.84
CA GLN A 61 10.48 -0.17 2.68
C GLN A 61 9.39 0.90 2.70
N THR A 62 9.58 1.99 3.41
CA THR A 62 8.63 3.11 3.43
C THR A 62 8.66 3.87 2.12
N VAL A 63 9.84 4.13 1.58
CA VAL A 63 9.98 4.74 0.24
C VAL A 63 9.28 3.88 -0.82
N ARG A 64 9.57 2.56 -0.83
CA ARG A 64 8.92 1.62 -1.75
C ARG A 64 7.40 1.60 -1.59
N TRP A 65 6.91 1.56 -0.35
CA TRP A 65 5.49 1.54 -0.03
C TRP A 65 4.79 2.81 -0.51
N TRP A 66 5.39 3.99 -0.30
CA TRP A 66 4.89 5.27 -0.78
C TRP A 66 4.78 5.33 -2.30
N GLU A 67 5.85 4.94 -3.00
CA GLU A 67 5.86 4.91 -4.46
C GLU A 67 4.83 3.91 -5.05
N ASN A 68 4.59 2.79 -4.37
CA ASN A 68 3.55 1.86 -4.77
C ASN A 68 2.15 2.49 -4.66
N TRP A 69 1.87 3.25 -3.60
CA TRP A 69 0.60 3.97 -3.48
C TRP A 69 0.44 5.01 -4.58
N ARG A 70 1.46 5.80 -4.85
CA ARG A 70 1.45 6.83 -5.89
C ARG A 70 1.17 6.27 -7.30
N ARG A 71 1.55 5.04 -7.57
CA ARG A 71 1.39 4.36 -8.87
C ARG A 71 0.20 3.41 -8.91
N SER A 72 -0.46 3.20 -7.77
CA SER A 72 -1.56 2.24 -7.67
C SER A 72 -2.84 2.77 -8.31
N PRO A 73 -3.74 1.90 -8.79
CA PRO A 73 -5.08 2.30 -9.18
C PRO A 73 -5.84 2.99 -8.05
N GLN A 74 -5.60 2.62 -6.80
CA GLN A 74 -6.20 3.28 -5.64
C GLN A 74 -5.75 4.74 -5.51
N GLY A 75 -4.51 5.04 -5.89
CA GLY A 75 -3.97 6.40 -5.90
C GLY A 75 -4.76 7.34 -6.82
N THR A 76 -5.42 6.83 -7.87
CA THR A 76 -6.26 7.66 -8.75
C THR A 76 -7.49 8.24 -8.05
N ARG A 77 -7.87 7.69 -6.89
CA ARG A 77 -8.97 8.18 -6.05
C ARG A 77 -8.53 9.16 -4.97
N MET A 78 -7.24 9.23 -4.72
CA MET A 78 -6.63 10.16 -3.77
C MET A 78 -6.40 11.49 -4.50
N VAL A 79 -7.49 12.22 -4.71
CA VAL A 79 -7.52 13.39 -5.61
C VAL A 79 -7.21 14.71 -4.91
N THR A 80 -7.17 14.71 -3.57
CA THR A 80 -6.92 15.91 -2.77
C THR A 80 -5.63 15.81 -1.98
N ASP A 81 -5.04 16.97 -1.67
CA ASP A 81 -3.86 17.02 -0.81
C ASP A 81 -4.14 16.41 0.58
N VAL A 82 -5.38 16.53 1.06
CA VAL A 82 -5.80 15.95 2.34
C VAL A 82 -5.66 14.42 2.37
N ASP A 83 -5.95 13.74 1.26
CA ASP A 83 -5.76 12.29 1.14
C ASP A 83 -4.28 11.92 1.29
N TRP A 84 -3.41 12.70 0.65
CA TRP A 84 -1.96 12.48 0.67
C TRP A 84 -1.32 12.88 1.99
N ASP A 85 -1.81 13.93 2.65
CA ASP A 85 -1.37 14.31 4.00
C ASP A 85 -1.71 13.21 5.01
N TYR A 86 -2.92 12.64 4.92
CA TYR A 86 -3.31 11.48 5.73
C TYR A 86 -2.40 10.27 5.49
N MET A 87 -2.02 10.05 4.23
CA MET A 87 -1.07 8.98 3.87
C MET A 87 0.34 9.30 4.34
N LEU A 88 0.76 10.56 4.40
CA LEU A 88 2.07 10.96 4.93
C LEU A 88 2.18 10.65 6.42
N ASP A 89 1.15 10.96 7.21
CA ASP A 89 1.08 10.53 8.61
C ASP A 89 1.22 9.01 8.75
N THR A 90 0.59 8.28 7.83
CA THR A 90 0.69 6.81 7.81
C THR A 90 2.09 6.35 7.40
N ALA A 91 2.77 7.08 6.50
CA ALA A 91 4.15 6.79 6.12
C ALA A 91 5.13 6.98 7.28
N LEU A 92 4.92 8.00 8.12
CA LEU A 92 5.70 8.20 9.35
C LEU A 92 5.55 7.01 10.31
N MET A 93 4.33 6.52 10.50
CA MET A 93 4.08 5.33 11.32
C MET A 93 4.72 4.07 10.70
N HIS A 94 4.64 3.92 9.40
CA HIS A 94 5.23 2.80 8.65
C HIS A 94 6.76 2.82 8.76
N HIS A 95 7.38 3.99 8.62
CA HIS A 95 8.81 4.18 8.83
C HIS A 95 9.24 3.74 10.22
N GLN A 96 8.60 4.25 11.26
CA GLN A 96 8.91 3.92 12.64
C GLN A 96 8.69 2.43 12.97
N MET A 97 7.70 1.80 12.36
CA MET A 97 7.48 0.36 12.47
C MET A 97 8.68 -0.43 11.92
N TRP A 98 9.17 -0.08 10.74
CA TRP A 98 10.34 -0.73 10.14
C TRP A 98 11.62 -0.43 10.88
N MET A 99 11.82 0.79 11.37
CA MET A 99 12.97 1.16 12.21
C MET A 99 13.03 0.37 13.50
N SER A 100 11.88 -0.03 14.05
CA SER A 100 11.80 -0.91 15.23
C SER A 100 11.99 -2.39 14.91
N GLY A 101 12.24 -2.76 13.65
CA GLY A 101 12.32 -4.16 13.22
C GLY A 101 10.97 -4.89 13.29
N GLY A 102 9.86 -4.17 13.10
CA GLY A 102 8.51 -4.74 13.11
C GLY A 102 7.96 -5.09 14.50
N ARG A 103 8.62 -4.68 15.56
CA ARG A 103 8.25 -5.06 16.93
C ARG A 103 7.06 -4.30 17.50
N ASN A 104 6.56 -3.27 16.82
CA ASN A 104 5.44 -2.45 17.28
C ASN A 104 4.13 -2.92 16.64
N SER A 105 3.44 -3.85 17.30
CA SER A 105 2.17 -4.42 16.83
C SER A 105 1.01 -3.42 16.82
N GLU A 106 1.00 -2.44 17.71
CA GLU A 106 -0.04 -1.40 17.77
C GLU A 106 0.05 -0.49 16.54
N ARG A 107 1.26 -0.06 16.18
CA ARG A 107 1.49 0.69 14.94
C ARG A 107 1.11 -0.09 13.70
N ALA A 108 1.49 -1.36 13.65
CA ALA A 108 1.11 -2.23 12.54
C ALA A 108 -0.42 -2.37 12.43
N ALA A 109 -1.13 -2.41 13.55
CA ALA A 109 -2.58 -2.46 13.58
C ALA A 109 -3.20 -1.15 13.09
N GLU A 110 -2.68 -0.01 13.55
CA GLU A 110 -3.16 1.32 13.13
C GLU A 110 -2.91 1.55 11.64
N ILE A 111 -1.74 1.22 11.12
CA ILE A 111 -1.44 1.30 9.68
C ILE A 111 -2.48 0.51 8.88
N ARG A 112 -2.81 -0.73 9.29
CA ARG A 112 -3.82 -1.56 8.61
C ARG A 112 -5.19 -0.89 8.57
N VAL A 113 -5.59 -0.25 9.68
CA VAL A 113 -6.87 0.46 9.75
C VAL A 113 -6.87 1.65 8.78
N ARG A 114 -5.81 2.43 8.75
CA ARG A 114 -5.69 3.60 7.89
C ARG A 114 -5.70 3.25 6.40
N VAL A 115 -4.88 2.30 5.99
CA VAL A 115 -4.80 1.91 4.57
C VAL A 115 -6.04 1.16 4.08
N ALA A 116 -6.82 0.56 4.98
CA ALA A 116 -8.08 -0.07 4.64
C ALA A 116 -9.09 0.91 4.05
N ALA A 117 -9.08 2.19 4.48
CA ALA A 117 -9.92 3.25 3.94
C ALA A 117 -9.67 3.51 2.44
N PHE A 118 -8.48 3.20 1.95
CA PHE A 118 -8.08 3.36 0.55
C PHE A 118 -8.10 2.04 -0.24
N GLY A 119 -8.57 0.95 0.36
CA GLY A 119 -8.68 -0.34 -0.33
C GLY A 119 -7.36 -1.09 -0.50
N ALA A 120 -6.49 -1.07 0.51
CA ALA A 120 -5.17 -1.71 0.47
C ALA A 120 -5.24 -3.20 0.17
N THR A 121 -6.14 -3.92 0.82
CA THR A 121 -6.31 -5.37 0.63
C THR A 121 -7.52 -5.70 -0.22
N TYR A 122 -7.56 -6.94 -0.73
CA TYR A 122 -8.75 -7.44 -1.44
C TYR A 122 -10.01 -7.32 -0.58
N ALA A 123 -9.93 -7.68 0.70
CA ALA A 123 -11.06 -7.59 1.62
C ALA A 123 -11.55 -6.15 1.82
N ASP A 124 -10.62 -5.19 1.88
CA ASP A 124 -10.97 -3.77 1.99
C ASP A 124 -11.65 -3.28 0.72
N ARG A 125 -11.13 -3.67 -0.46
CA ARG A 125 -11.77 -3.34 -1.74
C ARG A 125 -13.19 -3.90 -1.85
N LEU A 126 -13.42 -5.13 -1.36
CA LEU A 126 -14.78 -5.67 -1.30
C LEU A 126 -15.71 -4.83 -0.42
N ARG A 127 -15.23 -4.36 0.74
CA ARG A 127 -16.00 -3.48 1.64
C ARG A 127 -16.32 -2.13 0.99
N LEU A 128 -15.35 -1.57 0.28
CA LEU A 128 -15.48 -0.30 -0.44
C LEU A 128 -16.20 -0.43 -1.80
N ARG A 129 -16.55 -1.66 -2.19
CA ARG A 129 -17.14 -1.97 -3.50
C ARG A 129 -16.27 -1.55 -4.67
N LEU A 130 -14.97 -1.71 -4.51
CA LEU A 130 -13.96 -1.39 -5.52
C LEU A 130 -13.54 -2.67 -6.25
N GLU A 131 -13.37 -2.55 -7.54
CA GLU A 131 -12.75 -3.56 -8.38
C GLU A 131 -11.58 -2.94 -9.14
N ILE A 132 -10.42 -3.58 -9.10
CA ILE A 132 -9.24 -3.10 -9.82
C ILE A 132 -9.20 -3.79 -11.17
N GLU A 133 -9.21 -3.00 -12.23
CA GLU A 133 -8.89 -3.47 -13.57
C GLU A 133 -7.36 -3.60 -13.68
N VAL A 134 -6.90 -4.83 -13.84
CA VAL A 134 -5.50 -5.10 -14.12
C VAL A 134 -5.36 -5.21 -15.63
N PRO A 135 -4.57 -4.36 -16.30
CA PRO A 135 -4.26 -4.52 -17.72
C PRO A 135 -3.65 -5.90 -17.98
N GLU A 136 -3.97 -6.52 -19.12
CA GLU A 136 -3.41 -7.84 -19.49
C GLU A 136 -1.87 -7.84 -19.50
N GLU A 137 -1.24 -6.70 -19.74
CA GLU A 137 0.20 -6.46 -19.72
C GLU A 137 0.68 -5.80 -18.43
N TYR A 138 0.13 -6.16 -17.27
CA TYR A 138 0.76 -5.69 -16.03
C TYR A 138 2.12 -6.39 -15.90
N PRO A 139 3.25 -5.70 -16.10
CA PRO A 139 4.53 -6.31 -15.82
C PRO A 139 4.53 -6.62 -14.31
N VAL A 140 4.38 -7.88 -13.98
CA VAL A 140 4.71 -8.36 -12.63
C VAL A 140 6.14 -7.86 -12.41
N GLY A 141 6.28 -6.80 -11.58
CA GLY A 141 7.56 -6.16 -11.38
C GLY A 141 8.57 -7.24 -11.07
N ASN A 142 9.52 -7.41 -11.97
CA ASN A 142 10.72 -8.18 -11.70
C ASN A 142 11.33 -7.52 -10.45
N ALA A 143 11.08 -8.12 -9.29
CA ALA A 143 11.97 -7.96 -8.18
C ALA A 143 13.30 -8.54 -8.69
N ASP A 144 14.18 -7.66 -9.13
CA ASP A 144 15.54 -7.97 -9.48
C ASP A 144 16.20 -8.57 -8.23
N GLY A 145 16.38 -9.87 -8.23
CA GLY A 145 16.90 -10.61 -7.08
C GLY A 145 16.40 -12.03 -7.00
N GLY A 146 16.81 -12.86 -7.94
CA GLY A 146 17.00 -14.30 -7.83
C GLY A 146 15.88 -15.12 -7.16
N SER A 147 15.01 -15.71 -7.95
CA SER A 147 14.57 -17.09 -7.75
C SER A 147 13.58 -17.49 -8.84
N ASP A 148 13.92 -18.53 -9.58
CA ASP A 148 13.18 -19.17 -10.68
C ASP A 148 11.88 -19.89 -10.24
N ASN A 149 11.13 -19.40 -9.24
CA ASN A 149 9.98 -20.09 -8.68
C ASN A 149 8.70 -19.26 -8.59
N ILE A 150 8.50 -18.26 -9.44
CA ILE A 150 7.17 -17.62 -9.55
C ILE A 150 6.36 -18.38 -10.59
N THR A 151 5.72 -19.46 -10.15
CA THR A 151 4.69 -20.13 -10.92
C THR A 151 3.56 -19.15 -11.20
N SER A 152 3.21 -18.92 -12.46
CA SER A 152 2.14 -17.99 -12.83
C SER A 152 0.82 -18.41 -12.17
N LEU A 153 -0.05 -17.45 -11.92
CA LEU A 153 -1.39 -17.73 -11.34
C LEU A 153 -2.18 -18.72 -12.25
N ASN A 154 -1.91 -18.70 -13.55
CA ASN A 154 -2.53 -19.62 -14.51
C ASN A 154 -2.03 -21.03 -14.33
N ASP A 155 -0.74 -21.24 -14.03
CA ASP A 155 -0.18 -22.56 -13.74
C ASP A 155 -0.70 -23.15 -12.44
N ARG A 156 -1.01 -22.31 -11.46
CA ARG A 156 -1.68 -22.76 -10.22
C ARG A 156 -3.12 -23.15 -10.48
N ARG A 157 -3.86 -22.42 -11.31
CA ARG A 157 -5.24 -22.77 -11.69
C ARG A 157 -5.31 -24.07 -12.49
N SER A 158 -4.41 -24.28 -13.42
CA SER A 158 -4.38 -25.53 -14.21
C SER A 158 -4.07 -26.77 -13.37
N ARG A 159 -3.24 -26.65 -12.32
CA ARG A 159 -2.98 -27.75 -11.38
C ARG A 159 -4.18 -28.09 -10.49
N LEU A 160 -5.01 -27.11 -10.17
CA LEU A 160 -6.23 -27.32 -9.35
C LEU A 160 -7.42 -27.82 -10.18
N ALA A 161 -7.42 -27.62 -11.49
CA ALA A 161 -8.47 -28.06 -12.39
C ALA A 161 -8.22 -29.47 -12.98
N GLY A 162 -7.06 -30.07 -12.75
CA GLY A 162 -6.65 -31.38 -13.27
C GLY A 162 -6.56 -32.51 -12.23
N ALA A 163 -7.22 -32.36 -11.05
CA ALA A 163 -7.30 -33.40 -10.03
C ALA A 163 -8.75 -33.88 -9.89
#